data_f1aded1e5ebfbcd37d1a4a7fe21303cd
#
_entry.id   f1aded1e5ebfbcd37d1a4a7fe21303cd
#
_cell.length_a   1.000
_cell.length_b   1.000
_cell.length_c   1.000
_cell.angle_alpha   90.00
_cell.angle_beta   90.00
_cell.angle_gamma   90.00
#
_symmetry.space_group_name_H-M   'P 1'
#
loop_
_entity.id
_entity.type
_entity.pdbx_description
1 polymer ?
#
loop_
_entity_poly.entity_id
_entity_poly.type
_entity_poly.pdbx_seq_one_letter_code
_entity_poly.pdbx_strand_id
1 'polypeptide(L)'
;MTLFALRTREDLLAVRFAVSPMWETQAAVQVLADERGRLYHQPWLLAVRAQAARLGLALLLAVLPRRGYVPDFLTPPPLAGRPSFRAQLAEVRGTDPAQVARELTRCRDSVDDDRHRHLVSSLLTDPLRARDLLAAQLREAWTSLVAPYWPRIRAMLEHDVEERSRTLARNGLRRVLDDLHPKIRWTRHGLSLADRADRTVDVGERGFLLMPSAYLWPHVAAIVEEPWLPTIIYPVAGIAGLWQASPKPDGALERLLGRTRALVLSALDRPRSTAALAALTGLSPAGVSRHLLVLRDAGLLSAARHGHEVRYSRTELGSAVLHPLADHESVEHPAWVPPDQRRR
;
A
#
# COMPACT_ATOMS: atom_id res chain seq x y z
N MET A 1 -3.20 -3.62 25.86
CA MET A 1 -2.91 -2.29 25.29
C MET A 1 -1.39 -2.11 25.27
N THR A 2 -0.83 -1.84 24.10
CA THR A 2 0.59 -1.48 24.00
C THR A 2 0.74 0.03 24.10
N LEU A 3 1.55 0.51 25.05
CA LEU A 3 1.88 1.91 25.23
C LEU A 3 3.31 2.16 24.73
N PHE A 4 3.48 3.02 23.74
CA PHE A 4 4.76 3.56 23.32
C PHE A 4 5.04 4.82 24.13
N ALA A 5 5.95 4.70 25.10
CA ALA A 5 6.28 5.81 25.99
C ALA A 5 7.18 6.82 25.27
N LEU A 6 6.62 7.97 24.95
CA LEU A 6 7.29 9.12 24.39
C LEU A 6 7.44 10.16 25.50
N ARG A 7 8.58 10.16 26.19
CA ARG A 7 8.76 10.90 27.45
C ARG A 7 9.43 12.25 27.26
N THR A 8 10.21 12.40 26.20
CA THR A 8 11.01 13.59 25.97
C THR A 8 10.60 14.29 24.66
N ARG A 9 11.08 15.52 24.47
CA ARG A 9 10.91 16.23 23.19
C ARG A 9 11.71 15.56 22.09
N GLU A 10 12.86 15.01 22.41
CA GLU A 10 13.75 14.27 21.53
C GLU A 10 13.03 13.04 20.95
N ASP A 11 12.29 12.30 21.76
CA ASP A 11 11.49 11.15 21.30
C ASP A 11 10.47 11.56 20.22
N LEU A 12 9.85 12.74 20.37
CA LEU A 12 8.89 13.28 19.40
C LEU A 12 9.56 13.74 18.10
N LEU A 13 10.77 14.26 18.19
CA LEU A 13 11.55 14.70 17.02
C LEU A 13 12.13 13.51 16.24
N ALA A 14 12.25 12.36 16.88
CA ALA A 14 12.76 11.14 16.29
C ALA A 14 11.69 10.30 15.54
N VAL A 15 10.45 10.80 15.44
CA VAL A 15 9.37 10.13 14.66
C VAL A 15 9.64 10.28 13.16
N ARG A 16 9.66 9.15 12.45
CA ARG A 16 9.96 9.09 11.01
C ARG A 16 8.93 8.27 10.26
N PHE A 17 8.82 8.51 8.95
CA PHE A 17 8.05 7.67 8.05
C PHE A 17 8.98 6.83 7.17
N ALA A 18 8.57 5.59 6.89
CA ALA A 18 9.24 4.75 5.91
C ALA A 18 8.25 3.90 5.12
N VAL A 19 8.65 3.49 3.92
CA VAL A 19 7.91 2.55 3.07
C VAL A 19 8.77 1.31 2.94
N SER A 20 8.21 0.13 3.26
CA SER A 20 8.93 -1.14 3.28
C SER A 20 8.38 -2.12 2.25
N PRO A 21 9.09 -2.40 1.14
CA PRO A 21 8.71 -3.45 0.21
C PRO A 21 8.77 -4.84 0.84
N MET A 22 9.62 -5.06 1.83
CA MET A 22 9.69 -6.33 2.56
C MET A 22 8.44 -6.56 3.41
N TRP A 23 7.99 -5.52 4.14
CA TRP A 23 6.74 -5.58 4.89
C TRP A 23 5.56 -5.88 3.97
N GLU A 24 5.43 -5.16 2.86
CA GLU A 24 4.35 -5.39 1.89
C GLU A 24 4.38 -6.80 1.32
N THR A 25 5.57 -7.40 1.14
CA THR A 25 5.70 -8.79 0.69
C THR A 25 5.17 -9.77 1.73
N GLN A 26 5.56 -9.62 2.98
CA GLN A 26 5.06 -10.44 4.08
C GLN A 26 3.55 -10.31 4.24
N ALA A 27 3.05 -9.08 4.25
CA ALA A 27 1.62 -8.80 4.39
C ALA A 27 0.80 -9.36 3.21
N ALA A 28 1.33 -9.31 1.98
CA ALA A 28 0.73 -9.94 0.82
C ALA A 28 0.61 -11.46 0.97
N VAL A 29 1.64 -12.13 1.50
CA VAL A 29 1.60 -13.57 1.79
C VAL A 29 0.56 -13.90 2.87
N GLN A 30 0.43 -13.05 3.89
CA GLN A 30 -0.63 -13.22 4.90
C GLN A 30 -2.04 -13.06 4.29
N VAL A 31 -2.25 -12.13 3.36
CA VAL A 31 -3.53 -11.97 2.64
C VAL A 31 -3.87 -13.20 1.80
N LEU A 32 -2.88 -13.91 1.22
CA LEU A 32 -3.13 -15.20 0.53
C LEU A 32 -3.72 -16.25 1.48
N ALA A 33 -3.29 -16.26 2.73
CA ALA A 33 -3.71 -17.23 3.74
C ALA A 33 -5.00 -16.81 4.49
N ASP A 34 -5.35 -15.52 4.50
CA ASP A 34 -6.51 -15.01 5.25
C ASP A 34 -7.70 -14.71 4.35
N GLU A 35 -8.84 -15.34 4.64
CA GLU A 35 -10.09 -15.11 3.92
C GLU A 35 -10.74 -13.75 4.21
N ARG A 36 -10.46 -13.14 5.35
CA ARG A 36 -11.10 -11.89 5.80
C ARG A 36 -10.57 -10.65 5.08
N GLY A 37 -9.27 -10.64 4.73
CA GLY A 37 -8.67 -9.55 3.96
C GLY A 37 -8.97 -9.60 2.46
N ARG A 38 -9.55 -10.70 1.97
CA ARG A 38 -9.74 -10.98 0.54
C ARG A 38 -10.62 -9.98 -0.19
N LEU A 39 -11.63 -9.41 0.46
CA LEU A 39 -12.59 -8.50 -0.22
C LEU A 39 -11.89 -7.30 -0.85
N TYR A 40 -10.97 -6.67 -0.14
CA TYR A 40 -10.26 -5.48 -0.63
C TYR A 40 -9.18 -5.80 -1.66
N HIS A 41 -8.63 -7.03 -1.62
CA HIS A 41 -7.54 -7.48 -2.49
C HIS A 41 -8.00 -8.49 -3.55
N GLN A 42 -9.30 -8.71 -3.70
CA GLN A 42 -9.83 -9.74 -4.60
C GLN A 42 -9.30 -9.64 -6.04
N PRO A 43 -9.22 -8.46 -6.68
CA PRO A 43 -8.68 -8.38 -8.05
C PRO A 43 -7.20 -8.81 -8.11
N TRP A 44 -6.40 -8.45 -7.10
CA TRP A 44 -5.01 -8.88 -7.01
C TRP A 44 -4.92 -10.40 -6.74
N LEU A 45 -5.70 -10.93 -5.80
CA LEU A 45 -5.74 -12.37 -5.49
C LEU A 45 -6.07 -13.20 -6.72
N LEU A 46 -7.03 -12.77 -7.52
CA LEU A 46 -7.38 -13.43 -8.79
C LEU A 46 -6.22 -13.39 -9.79
N ALA A 47 -5.55 -12.25 -9.90
CA ALA A 47 -4.43 -12.08 -10.81
C ALA A 47 -3.19 -12.91 -10.43
N VAL A 48 -2.91 -13.09 -9.12
CA VAL A 48 -1.72 -13.84 -8.65
C VAL A 48 -1.99 -15.32 -8.33
N ARG A 49 -3.24 -15.78 -8.39
CA ARG A 49 -3.65 -17.12 -7.94
C ARG A 49 -2.83 -18.24 -8.55
N ALA A 50 -2.60 -18.21 -9.86
CA ALA A 50 -1.86 -19.25 -10.57
C ALA A 50 -0.38 -19.25 -10.17
N GLN A 51 0.21 -18.09 -9.98
CA GLN A 51 1.60 -17.94 -9.52
C GLN A 51 1.72 -18.39 -8.06
N ALA A 52 0.84 -17.92 -7.18
CA ALA A 52 0.84 -18.27 -5.76
C ALA A 52 0.76 -19.80 -5.52
N ALA A 53 -0.06 -20.50 -6.31
CA ALA A 53 -0.20 -21.97 -6.22
C ALA A 53 1.09 -22.74 -6.61
N ARG A 54 1.99 -22.12 -7.37
CA ARG A 54 3.27 -22.73 -7.79
C ARG A 54 4.42 -22.42 -6.82
N LEU A 55 4.24 -21.47 -5.92
CA LEU A 55 5.28 -21.08 -4.97
C LEU A 55 5.27 -22.02 -3.76
N GLY A 56 6.44 -22.50 -3.39
CA GLY A 56 6.63 -23.33 -2.20
C GLY A 56 6.65 -22.53 -0.90
N LEU A 57 5.58 -21.80 -0.56
CA LEU A 57 5.55 -20.88 0.59
C LEU A 57 5.19 -21.55 1.94
N ALA A 58 5.21 -22.87 2.03
CA ALA A 58 4.73 -23.59 3.21
C ALA A 58 5.47 -23.21 4.50
N LEU A 59 6.79 -23.05 4.46
CA LEU A 59 7.57 -22.65 5.64
C LEU A 59 7.31 -21.18 6.00
N LEU A 60 7.24 -20.31 5.01
CA LEU A 60 6.93 -18.89 5.25
C LEU A 60 5.53 -18.74 5.85
N LEU A 61 4.54 -19.46 5.34
CA LEU A 61 3.18 -19.47 5.88
C LEU A 61 3.13 -20.03 7.31
N ALA A 62 3.96 -21.01 7.64
CA ALA A 62 4.05 -21.55 8.99
C ALA A 62 4.54 -20.51 10.01
N VAL A 63 5.46 -19.62 9.63
CA VAL A 63 5.96 -18.54 10.52
C VAL A 63 5.15 -17.25 10.43
N LEU A 64 4.07 -17.22 9.64
CA LEU A 64 3.13 -16.10 9.52
C LEU A 64 1.74 -16.50 10.01
N PRO A 65 1.57 -16.86 11.30
CA PRO A 65 0.29 -17.30 11.82
C PRO A 65 -0.75 -16.17 11.76
N ARG A 66 -2.03 -16.54 11.57
CA ARG A 66 -3.15 -15.59 11.61
C ARG A 66 -3.35 -14.94 12.98
N ARG A 67 -2.96 -15.62 14.02
CA ARG A 67 -2.96 -15.16 15.42
C ARG A 67 -1.69 -15.67 16.06
N GLY A 68 -1.06 -14.83 16.85
CA GLY A 68 0.20 -15.14 17.49
C GLY A 68 1.30 -14.15 17.10
N TYR A 69 2.51 -14.49 17.43
CA TYR A 69 3.69 -13.68 17.13
C TYR A 69 4.24 -14.04 15.75
N VAL A 70 4.48 -13.02 14.95
CA VAL A 70 5.18 -13.11 13.66
C VAL A 70 6.62 -12.69 13.89
N PRO A 71 7.63 -13.48 13.45
CA PRO A 71 9.02 -13.12 13.62
C PRO A 71 9.38 -11.78 12.96
N ASP A 72 9.87 -10.84 13.75
CA ASP A 72 10.19 -9.48 13.31
C ASP A 72 11.42 -9.45 12.39
N PHE A 73 12.34 -10.43 12.50
CA PHE A 73 13.51 -10.54 11.63
C PHE A 73 13.14 -10.73 10.15
N LEU A 74 11.94 -11.19 9.83
CA LEU A 74 11.45 -11.32 8.45
C LEU A 74 11.20 -9.95 7.78
N THR A 75 10.91 -8.95 8.58
CA THR A 75 10.61 -7.59 8.14
C THR A 75 11.29 -6.56 9.02
N PRO A 76 12.63 -6.54 9.08
CA PRO A 76 13.36 -5.58 9.88
C PRO A 76 12.93 -4.16 9.52
N PRO A 77 12.64 -3.30 10.55
CA PRO A 77 12.29 -1.91 10.29
C PRO A 77 13.36 -1.20 9.49
N PRO A 78 13.02 -0.53 8.39
CA PRO A 78 14.02 0.07 7.52
C PRO A 78 14.76 1.21 8.20
N LEU A 79 16.08 1.21 8.11
CA LEU A 79 16.93 2.30 8.60
C LEU A 79 16.81 3.55 7.72
N ALA A 80 16.59 3.38 6.41
CA ALA A 80 16.35 4.45 5.44
C ALA A 80 14.85 4.57 5.13
N GLY A 81 14.37 5.78 4.82
CA GLY A 81 12.94 6.02 4.54
C GLY A 81 12.41 5.29 3.30
N ARG A 82 13.29 4.91 2.36
CA ARG A 82 12.93 4.27 1.07
C ARG A 82 13.93 3.18 0.70
N PRO A 83 13.97 2.06 1.41
CA PRO A 83 14.87 0.97 1.10
C PRO A 83 14.41 0.24 -0.18
N SER A 84 15.35 -0.39 -0.88
CA SER A 84 15.00 -1.37 -1.89
C SER A 84 14.66 -2.72 -1.24
N PHE A 85 13.86 -3.55 -1.91
CA PHE A 85 13.62 -4.92 -1.46
C PHE A 85 14.93 -5.70 -1.27
N ARG A 86 15.90 -5.51 -2.18
CA ARG A 86 17.20 -6.17 -2.11
C ARG A 86 17.98 -5.79 -0.86
N ALA A 87 17.96 -4.50 -0.47
CA ALA A 87 18.62 -4.04 0.74
C ALA A 87 18.01 -4.68 1.99
N GLN A 88 16.68 -4.66 2.12
CA GLN A 88 15.99 -5.31 3.25
C GLN A 88 16.17 -6.83 3.27
N LEU A 89 16.22 -7.50 2.10
CA LEU A 89 16.50 -8.93 2.04
C LEU A 89 17.91 -9.24 2.52
N ALA A 90 18.87 -8.35 2.30
CA ALA A 90 20.21 -8.49 2.84
C ALA A 90 20.23 -8.33 4.38
N GLU A 91 19.41 -7.45 4.94
CA GLU A 91 19.21 -7.30 6.39
C GLU A 91 18.61 -8.57 7.00
N VAL A 92 17.57 -9.15 6.37
CA VAL A 92 17.01 -10.45 6.80
C VAL A 92 18.08 -11.53 6.85
N ARG A 93 18.91 -11.64 5.81
CA ARG A 93 20.01 -12.62 5.74
C ARG A 93 21.17 -12.33 6.69
N GLY A 94 21.31 -11.07 7.08
CA GLY A 94 22.29 -10.62 8.07
C GLY A 94 21.86 -10.84 9.52
N THR A 95 20.62 -11.23 9.78
CA THR A 95 20.13 -11.45 11.15
C THR A 95 20.92 -12.57 11.84
N ASP A 96 21.36 -12.30 13.06
CA ASP A 96 22.07 -13.26 13.89
C ASP A 96 21.23 -14.53 14.09
N PRO A 97 21.78 -15.73 13.85
CA PRO A 97 21.08 -17.00 14.07
C PRO A 97 20.48 -17.16 15.48
N ALA A 98 21.11 -16.60 16.49
CA ALA A 98 20.55 -16.60 17.85
C ALA A 98 19.29 -15.76 17.96
N GLN A 99 19.23 -14.62 17.25
CA GLN A 99 18.00 -13.81 17.16
C GLN A 99 16.90 -14.56 16.39
N VAL A 100 17.25 -15.19 15.27
CA VAL A 100 16.31 -16.03 14.51
C VAL A 100 15.74 -17.14 15.39
N ALA A 101 16.56 -17.84 16.15
CA ALA A 101 16.12 -18.89 17.08
C ALA A 101 15.17 -18.36 18.14
N ARG A 102 15.48 -17.22 18.76
CA ARG A 102 14.60 -16.59 19.76
C ARG A 102 13.22 -16.27 19.20
N GLU A 103 13.18 -15.64 18.03
CA GLU A 103 11.93 -15.21 17.43
C GLU A 103 11.12 -16.40 16.86
N LEU A 104 11.76 -17.41 16.29
CA LEU A 104 11.08 -18.64 15.89
C LEU A 104 10.53 -19.42 17.09
N THR A 105 11.26 -19.49 18.21
CA THR A 105 10.75 -20.09 19.46
C THR A 105 9.49 -19.40 19.93
N ARG A 106 9.50 -18.07 19.98
CA ARG A 106 8.33 -17.28 20.34
C ARG A 106 7.16 -17.46 19.35
N CYS A 107 7.44 -17.55 18.06
CA CYS A 107 6.42 -17.84 17.04
C CYS A 107 5.77 -19.19 17.30
N ARG A 108 6.59 -20.24 17.52
CA ARG A 108 6.12 -21.60 17.83
C ARG A 108 5.19 -21.62 19.04
N ASP A 109 5.59 -20.92 20.12
CA ASP A 109 4.90 -20.96 21.40
C ASP A 109 3.67 -20.02 21.46
N SER A 110 3.51 -19.16 20.45
CA SER A 110 2.41 -18.20 20.36
C SER A 110 1.10 -18.78 19.79
N VAL A 111 1.13 -19.98 19.21
CA VAL A 111 0.01 -20.63 18.55
C VAL A 111 -0.25 -21.99 19.14
N ASP A 112 -1.49 -22.25 19.52
CA ASP A 112 -1.93 -23.54 20.05
C ASP A 112 -2.42 -24.46 18.92
N ASP A 113 -1.48 -24.94 18.07
CA ASP A 113 -1.67 -25.83 16.94
C ASP A 113 -0.46 -26.74 16.78
N ASP A 114 -0.64 -28.04 16.89
CA ASP A 114 0.43 -29.03 16.84
C ASP A 114 1.15 -29.06 15.50
N ARG A 115 0.43 -28.90 14.40
CA ARG A 115 1.03 -28.84 13.06
C ARG A 115 1.92 -27.63 12.91
N HIS A 116 1.45 -26.47 13.38
CA HIS A 116 2.25 -25.23 13.40
C HIS A 116 3.51 -25.44 14.23
N ARG A 117 3.35 -25.93 15.48
CA ARG A 117 4.49 -26.20 16.38
C ARG A 117 5.52 -27.14 15.77
N HIS A 118 5.06 -28.21 15.11
CA HIS A 118 5.96 -29.16 14.45
C HIS A 118 6.75 -28.50 13.32
N LEU A 119 6.10 -27.75 12.44
CA LEU A 119 6.76 -27.08 11.32
C LEU A 119 7.78 -26.03 11.80
N VAL A 120 7.40 -25.20 12.78
CA VAL A 120 8.33 -24.19 13.32
C VAL A 120 9.46 -24.84 14.09
N SER A 121 9.22 -25.95 14.81
CA SER A 121 10.27 -26.71 15.49
C SER A 121 11.30 -27.30 14.51
N SER A 122 10.88 -27.72 13.32
CA SER A 122 11.80 -28.17 12.29
C SER A 122 12.76 -27.06 11.80
N LEU A 123 12.31 -25.80 11.80
CA LEU A 123 13.16 -24.66 11.49
C LEU A 123 14.17 -24.34 12.60
N LEU A 124 13.83 -24.65 13.85
CA LEU A 124 14.70 -24.41 15.00
C LEU A 124 15.89 -25.37 15.09
N THR A 125 15.91 -26.46 14.32
CA THR A 125 17.06 -27.39 14.28
C THR A 125 18.31 -26.75 13.67
N ASP A 126 18.14 -25.81 12.75
CA ASP A 126 19.21 -25.03 12.13
C ASP A 126 18.70 -23.62 11.81
N PRO A 127 18.82 -22.65 12.76
CA PRO A 127 18.33 -21.29 12.58
C PRO A 127 18.97 -20.52 11.42
N LEU A 128 20.23 -20.81 11.09
CA LEU A 128 20.92 -20.20 9.95
C LEU A 128 20.29 -20.64 8.64
N ARG A 129 20.09 -21.94 8.48
CA ARG A 129 19.43 -22.50 7.31
C ARG A 129 17.96 -22.07 7.22
N ALA A 130 17.26 -22.02 8.35
CA ALA A 130 15.87 -21.54 8.42
C ALA A 130 15.75 -20.09 7.91
N ARG A 131 16.64 -19.19 8.38
CA ARG A 131 16.72 -17.81 7.91
C ARG A 131 16.88 -17.74 6.39
N ASP A 132 17.83 -18.51 5.84
CA ASP A 132 18.14 -18.46 4.41
C ASP A 132 17.01 -19.05 3.55
N LEU A 133 16.33 -20.10 4.03
CA LEU A 133 15.13 -20.66 3.38
C LEU A 133 13.97 -19.66 3.38
N LEU A 134 13.69 -19.05 4.52
CA LEU A 134 12.63 -18.03 4.64
C LEU A 134 12.93 -16.81 3.79
N ALA A 135 14.18 -16.34 3.76
CA ALA A 135 14.62 -15.26 2.88
C ALA A 135 14.47 -15.62 1.38
N ALA A 136 14.70 -16.88 1.00
CA ALA A 136 14.48 -17.35 -0.37
C ALA A 136 12.99 -17.31 -0.72
N GLN A 137 12.11 -17.79 0.16
CA GLN A 137 10.66 -17.74 -0.04
C GLN A 137 10.10 -16.30 -0.09
N LEU A 138 10.61 -15.40 0.74
CA LEU A 138 10.29 -13.96 0.66
C LEU A 138 10.69 -13.37 -0.69
N ARG A 139 11.86 -13.72 -1.23
CA ARG A 139 12.30 -13.28 -2.55
C ARG A 139 11.39 -13.78 -3.67
N GLU A 140 10.98 -15.05 -3.60
CA GLU A 140 10.06 -15.64 -4.58
C GLU A 140 8.68 -14.98 -4.50
N ALA A 141 8.16 -14.78 -3.29
CA ALA A 141 6.90 -14.06 -3.06
C ALA A 141 6.96 -12.62 -3.59
N TRP A 142 8.04 -11.89 -3.30
CA TRP A 142 8.26 -10.56 -3.87
C TRP A 142 8.20 -10.56 -5.38
N THR A 143 9.04 -11.37 -6.01
CA THR A 143 9.20 -11.38 -7.47
C THR A 143 7.91 -11.73 -8.20
N SER A 144 7.16 -12.71 -7.65
CA SER A 144 5.97 -13.25 -8.31
C SER A 144 4.68 -12.54 -7.95
N LEU A 145 4.55 -12.03 -6.71
CA LEU A 145 3.27 -11.56 -6.19
C LEU A 145 3.19 -10.05 -6.01
N VAL A 146 4.31 -9.39 -5.69
CA VAL A 146 4.31 -7.97 -5.30
C VAL A 146 5.04 -7.08 -6.30
N ALA A 147 6.23 -7.48 -6.78
CA ALA A 147 7.06 -6.68 -7.66
C ALA A 147 6.33 -6.18 -8.92
N PRO A 148 5.48 -6.98 -9.60
CA PRO A 148 4.71 -6.50 -10.76
C PRO A 148 3.75 -5.35 -10.44
N TYR A 149 3.29 -5.27 -9.18
CA TYR A 149 2.33 -4.26 -8.71
C TYR A 149 3.00 -3.16 -7.89
N TRP A 150 4.29 -3.32 -7.58
CA TRP A 150 5.03 -2.44 -6.69
C TRP A 150 4.99 -0.96 -7.08
N PRO A 151 5.12 -0.58 -8.36
CA PRO A 151 5.05 0.84 -8.73
C PRO A 151 3.75 1.52 -8.27
N ARG A 152 2.61 0.81 -8.33
CA ARG A 152 1.30 1.34 -7.89
C ARG A 152 1.17 1.34 -6.38
N ILE A 153 1.59 0.25 -5.72
CA ILE A 153 1.60 0.14 -4.25
C ILE A 153 2.48 1.25 -3.69
N ARG A 154 3.72 1.36 -4.17
CA ARG A 154 4.66 2.36 -3.74
C ARG A 154 4.13 3.79 -3.88
N ALA A 155 3.54 4.11 -5.03
CA ALA A 155 2.95 5.43 -5.27
C ALA A 155 1.84 5.76 -4.26
N MET A 156 1.02 4.79 -3.88
CA MET A 156 -0.02 4.97 -2.87
C MET A 156 0.59 5.20 -1.48
N LEU A 157 1.59 4.41 -1.07
CA LEU A 157 2.26 4.53 0.22
C LEU A 157 3.02 5.86 0.34
N GLU A 158 3.75 6.25 -0.71
CA GLU A 158 4.47 7.54 -0.73
C GLU A 158 3.51 8.72 -0.71
N HIS A 159 2.37 8.62 -1.38
CA HIS A 159 1.33 9.66 -1.32
C HIS A 159 0.77 9.81 0.10
N ASP A 160 0.49 8.72 0.81
CA ASP A 160 0.04 8.78 2.22
C ASP A 160 1.10 9.46 3.09
N VAL A 161 2.38 9.09 2.96
CA VAL A 161 3.48 9.73 3.68
C VAL A 161 3.55 11.23 3.39
N GLU A 162 3.41 11.65 2.13
CA GLU A 162 3.42 13.05 1.74
C GLU A 162 2.25 13.83 2.36
N GLU A 163 1.03 13.28 2.34
CA GLU A 163 -0.15 13.91 2.95
C GLU A 163 0.01 14.05 4.47
N ARG A 164 0.54 13.01 5.14
CA ARG A 164 0.82 13.06 6.57
C ARG A 164 1.95 14.02 6.92
N SER A 165 2.96 14.10 6.10
CA SER A 165 4.06 15.09 6.27
C SER A 165 3.53 16.52 6.13
N ARG A 166 2.59 16.78 5.21
CA ARG A 166 1.91 18.08 5.10
C ARG A 166 1.03 18.37 6.33
N THR A 167 0.32 17.35 6.82
CA THR A 167 -0.48 17.46 8.04
C THR A 167 0.41 17.75 9.24
N LEU A 168 1.56 17.06 9.35
CA LEU A 168 2.56 17.32 10.38
C LEU A 168 3.02 18.78 10.37
N ALA A 169 3.38 19.30 9.20
CA ALA A 169 3.85 20.68 9.04
C ALA A 169 2.78 21.73 9.39
N ARG A 170 1.50 21.44 9.16
CA ARG A 170 0.40 22.41 9.36
C ARG A 170 -0.26 22.29 10.74
N ASN A 171 -0.44 21.07 11.22
CA ASN A 171 -1.31 20.75 12.36
C ASN A 171 -0.57 20.07 13.52
N GLY A 172 0.73 19.78 13.33
CA GLY A 172 1.56 19.13 14.33
C GLY A 172 1.37 17.60 14.41
N LEU A 173 2.27 16.95 15.16
CA LEU A 173 2.39 15.50 15.25
C LEU A 173 1.13 14.83 15.83
N ARG A 174 0.54 15.44 16.86
CA ARG A 174 -0.67 14.89 17.49
C ARG A 174 -1.78 14.63 16.47
N ARG A 175 -2.03 15.57 15.57
CA ARG A 175 -3.07 15.43 14.55
C ARG A 175 -2.76 14.28 13.60
N VAL A 176 -1.50 14.11 13.21
CA VAL A 176 -1.07 12.99 12.37
C VAL A 176 -1.35 11.67 13.06
N LEU A 177 -0.99 11.54 14.33
CA LEU A 177 -1.14 10.29 15.09
C LEU A 177 -2.61 9.94 15.37
N ASP A 178 -3.43 10.91 15.68
CA ASP A 178 -4.88 10.72 15.90
C ASP A 178 -5.61 10.26 14.62
N ASP A 179 -5.10 10.65 13.44
CA ASP A 179 -5.68 10.31 12.14
C ASP A 179 -5.11 9.01 11.53
N LEU A 180 -4.18 8.31 12.19
CA LEU A 180 -3.59 7.07 11.68
C LEU A 180 -4.61 5.92 11.62
N HIS A 181 -5.25 5.65 12.75
CA HIS A 181 -6.23 4.56 12.88
C HIS A 181 -7.01 4.67 14.20
N PRO A 182 -8.31 4.25 14.25
CA PRO A 182 -9.11 4.33 15.50
C PRO A 182 -8.54 3.61 16.71
N LYS A 183 -7.69 2.59 16.50
CA LYS A 183 -6.99 1.85 17.59
C LYS A 183 -5.76 2.56 18.11
N ILE A 184 -5.30 3.63 17.46
CA ILE A 184 -4.13 4.41 17.85
C ILE A 184 -4.64 5.69 18.51
N ARG A 185 -4.19 5.99 19.72
CA ARG A 185 -4.63 7.15 20.48
C ARG A 185 -3.43 7.83 21.15
N TRP A 186 -3.38 9.14 21.02
CA TRP A 186 -2.45 9.94 21.80
C TRP A 186 -2.95 10.05 23.23
N THR A 187 -2.08 9.78 24.20
CA THR A 187 -2.36 9.90 25.63
C THR A 187 -1.33 10.82 26.31
N ARG A 188 -1.54 11.16 27.58
CA ARG A 188 -0.56 11.94 28.36
C ARG A 188 0.78 11.22 28.56
N HIS A 189 0.83 9.90 28.34
CA HIS A 189 2.02 9.07 28.55
C HIS A 189 2.72 8.64 27.23
N GLY A 190 2.18 9.03 26.09
CA GLY A 190 2.67 8.63 24.78
C GLY A 190 1.57 8.11 23.86
N LEU A 191 1.93 7.25 22.94
CA LEU A 191 1.02 6.70 21.94
C LEU A 191 0.53 5.32 22.38
N SER A 192 -0.78 5.15 22.53
CA SER A 192 -1.39 3.87 22.87
C SER A 192 -1.94 3.17 21.63
N LEU A 193 -1.69 1.86 21.54
CA LEU A 193 -2.28 0.97 20.56
C LEU A 193 -3.23 0.01 21.29
N ALA A 194 -4.51 0.02 20.90
CA ALA A 194 -5.51 -0.89 21.42
C ALA A 194 -5.31 -2.29 20.80
N ASP A 195 -4.49 -3.10 21.42
CA ASP A 195 -4.24 -4.50 21.13
C ASP A 195 -4.55 -5.38 22.37
N ARG A 196 -4.25 -6.68 22.28
CA ARG A 196 -4.44 -7.63 23.40
C ARG A 196 -3.25 -7.73 24.34
N ALA A 197 -2.13 -7.12 23.98
CA ALA A 197 -0.94 -7.09 24.84
C ALA A 197 -1.12 -6.04 25.95
N ASP A 198 -0.53 -6.31 27.12
CA ASP A 198 -0.40 -5.31 28.17
C ASP A 198 1.09 -5.07 28.39
N ARG A 199 1.61 -4.03 27.75
CA ARG A 199 3.05 -3.73 27.76
C ARG A 199 3.32 -2.25 27.50
N THR A 200 4.45 -1.79 28.03
CA THR A 200 5.01 -0.47 27.75
C THR A 200 6.31 -0.64 26.99
N VAL A 201 6.43 0.05 25.86
CA VAL A 201 7.62 0.10 25.01
C VAL A 201 8.28 1.45 25.22
N ASP A 202 9.51 1.44 25.70
CA ASP A 202 10.32 2.66 25.80
C ASP A 202 10.91 2.96 24.41
N VAL A 203 10.53 4.09 23.85
CA VAL A 203 11.01 4.51 22.52
C VAL A 203 12.44 5.01 22.62
N GLY A 204 12.76 5.77 23.68
CA GLY A 204 14.08 6.33 23.92
C GLY A 204 14.65 7.11 22.73
N GLU A 205 15.96 7.30 22.74
CA GLU A 205 16.68 8.03 21.66
C GLU A 205 16.68 7.30 20.31
N ARG A 206 16.30 6.03 20.26
CA ARG A 206 16.24 5.24 19.02
C ARG A 206 15.25 5.78 18.01
N GLY A 207 14.25 6.49 18.48
CA GLY A 207 13.17 7.02 17.66
C GLY A 207 12.05 6.01 17.41
N PHE A 208 11.10 6.42 16.60
CA PHE A 208 9.86 5.71 16.35
C PHE A 208 9.49 5.77 14.86
N LEU A 209 9.11 4.63 14.31
CA LEU A 209 8.82 4.53 12.88
C LEU A 209 7.32 4.36 12.64
N LEU A 210 6.80 5.10 11.66
CA LEU A 210 5.46 4.97 11.13
C LEU A 210 5.53 4.44 9.69
N MET A 211 4.92 3.28 9.44
CA MET A 211 4.91 2.65 8.12
C MET A 211 3.48 2.48 7.58
N PRO A 212 3.12 3.13 6.47
CA PRO A 212 1.88 2.81 5.78
C PRO A 212 1.97 1.43 5.13
N SER A 213 0.86 0.69 5.09
CA SER A 213 0.77 -0.59 4.42
C SER A 213 -0.51 -0.71 3.60
N ALA A 214 -0.38 -1.24 2.39
CA ALA A 214 -1.50 -1.51 1.51
C ALA A 214 -2.21 -2.82 1.88
N TYR A 215 -1.46 -3.84 2.27
CA TYR A 215 -2.01 -5.18 2.56
C TYR A 215 -2.50 -5.37 4.00
N LEU A 216 -2.28 -4.40 4.88
CA LEU A 216 -2.64 -4.54 6.31
C LEU A 216 -4.11 -4.18 6.62
N TRP A 217 -4.82 -3.54 5.68
CA TRP A 217 -6.20 -3.11 5.91
C TRP A 217 -7.12 -4.27 6.37
N PRO A 218 -7.97 -4.10 7.37
CA PRO A 218 -8.25 -2.91 8.21
C PRO A 218 -7.49 -2.93 9.55
N HIS A 219 -6.37 -3.57 9.63
CA HIS A 219 -5.64 -3.82 10.87
C HIS A 219 -4.48 -2.85 11.09
N VAL A 220 -3.93 -2.89 12.30
CA VAL A 220 -2.69 -2.23 12.69
C VAL A 220 -1.76 -3.28 13.24
N ALA A 221 -0.47 -3.17 12.96
CA ALA A 221 0.57 -4.01 13.52
C ALA A 221 1.64 -3.15 14.19
N ALA A 222 2.45 -3.76 15.05
CA ALA A 222 3.56 -3.09 15.70
C ALA A 222 4.74 -4.05 15.85
N ILE A 223 5.94 -3.55 15.59
CA ILE A 223 7.22 -4.16 15.94
C ILE A 223 7.70 -3.44 17.19
N VAL A 224 7.96 -4.18 18.23
CA VAL A 224 8.26 -3.59 19.56
C VAL A 224 9.40 -4.29 20.31
N GLU A 225 9.83 -5.44 19.80
CA GLU A 225 10.85 -6.25 20.47
C GLU A 225 12.27 -5.81 20.07
N GLU A 226 13.17 -5.82 21.02
CA GLU A 226 14.58 -5.59 20.71
C GLU A 226 15.18 -6.74 19.89
N PRO A 227 16.11 -6.43 18.99
CA PRO A 227 16.80 -5.15 18.80
C PRO A 227 16.10 -4.17 17.85
N TRP A 228 14.89 -4.49 17.42
CA TRP A 228 14.21 -3.75 16.37
C TRP A 228 13.77 -2.36 16.81
N LEU A 229 13.74 -1.44 15.85
CA LEU A 229 13.23 -0.09 16.06
C LEU A 229 11.73 -0.14 16.33
N PRO A 230 11.23 0.47 17.42
CA PRO A 230 9.78 0.55 17.65
C PRO A 230 9.05 1.13 16.45
N THR A 231 8.11 0.36 15.91
CA THR A 231 7.44 0.68 14.65
C THR A 231 5.96 0.42 14.75
N ILE A 232 5.13 1.35 14.30
CA ILE A 232 3.72 1.11 14.04
C ILE A 232 3.48 1.03 12.53
N ILE A 233 2.81 0.00 12.11
CA ILE A 233 2.37 -0.20 10.74
C ILE A 233 0.85 0.01 10.70
N TYR A 234 0.42 0.93 9.84
CA TYR A 234 -0.97 1.34 9.74
C TYR A 234 -1.50 1.19 8.31
N PRO A 235 -2.80 0.90 8.13
CA PRO A 235 -3.38 0.73 6.82
C PRO A 235 -3.50 2.06 6.08
N VAL A 236 -3.06 2.09 4.82
CA VAL A 236 -3.26 3.27 3.96
C VAL A 236 -4.71 3.39 3.51
N ALA A 237 -5.20 4.62 3.40
CA ALA A 237 -6.54 4.90 2.91
C ALA A 237 -6.64 4.69 1.38
N GLY A 238 -7.85 4.39 0.88
CA GLY A 238 -8.12 4.33 -0.57
C GLY A 238 -7.69 3.03 -1.26
N ILE A 239 -7.47 1.96 -0.52
CA ILE A 239 -7.03 0.66 -1.03
C ILE A 239 -7.97 0.06 -2.09
N ALA A 240 -9.27 0.35 -2.02
CA ALA A 240 -10.23 -0.10 -3.02
C ALA A 240 -9.91 0.39 -4.45
N GLY A 241 -9.24 1.55 -4.56
CA GLY A 241 -8.77 2.08 -5.85
C GLY A 241 -7.44 1.47 -6.34
N LEU A 242 -6.69 0.78 -5.47
CA LEU A 242 -5.37 0.23 -5.81
C LEU A 242 -5.47 -0.84 -6.90
N TRP A 243 -6.48 -1.67 -6.85
CA TRP A 243 -6.66 -2.81 -7.75
C TRP A 243 -7.63 -2.52 -8.89
N GLN A 244 -8.29 -1.39 -8.89
CA GLN A 244 -9.07 -0.99 -10.05
C GLN A 244 -8.11 -0.88 -11.23
N ALA A 245 -8.43 -1.55 -12.33
CA ALA A 245 -7.70 -1.37 -13.57
C ALA A 245 -7.61 0.14 -13.82
N SER A 246 -6.44 0.65 -14.17
CA SER A 246 -6.39 2.00 -14.76
C SER A 246 -7.49 2.02 -15.80
N PRO A 247 -8.46 2.93 -15.74
CA PRO A 247 -9.57 2.93 -16.68
C PRO A 247 -8.92 2.86 -18.05
N LYS A 248 -9.14 1.74 -18.76
CA LYS A 248 -8.75 1.68 -20.16
C LYS A 248 -9.60 2.74 -20.82
N PRO A 249 -9.00 3.75 -21.42
CA PRO A 249 -9.79 4.73 -22.14
C PRO A 249 -10.67 3.96 -23.14
N ASP A 250 -11.92 4.35 -23.25
CA ASP A 250 -12.77 3.82 -24.30
C ASP A 250 -12.05 4.05 -25.65
N GLY A 251 -12.05 3.06 -26.52
CA GLY A 251 -11.40 3.17 -27.83
C GLY A 251 -11.88 4.39 -28.64
N ALA A 252 -13.11 4.88 -28.39
CA ALA A 252 -13.63 6.13 -28.95
C ALA A 252 -12.88 7.35 -28.35
N LEU A 253 -12.67 7.37 -27.05
CA LEU A 253 -11.91 8.42 -26.37
C LEU A 253 -10.44 8.47 -26.81
N GLU A 254 -9.82 7.29 -27.01
CA GLU A 254 -8.45 7.20 -27.53
C GLU A 254 -8.35 7.76 -28.97
N ARG A 255 -9.34 7.50 -29.82
CA ARG A 255 -9.37 8.07 -31.18
C ARG A 255 -9.56 9.58 -31.16
N LEU A 256 -10.35 10.11 -30.21
CA LEU A 256 -10.63 11.54 -30.12
C LEU A 256 -9.45 12.33 -29.54
N LEU A 257 -8.89 11.88 -28.41
CA LEU A 257 -7.89 12.63 -27.65
C LEU A 257 -6.45 12.14 -27.89
N GLY A 258 -6.28 10.97 -28.46
CA GLY A 258 -5.04 10.21 -28.47
C GLY A 258 -4.83 9.46 -27.15
N ARG A 259 -4.19 8.28 -27.21
CA ARG A 259 -4.06 7.30 -26.12
C ARG A 259 -3.56 7.92 -24.80
N THR A 260 -2.54 8.75 -24.85
CA THR A 260 -1.92 9.31 -23.65
C THR A 260 -2.82 10.34 -22.95
N ARG A 261 -3.50 11.22 -23.71
CA ARG A 261 -4.42 12.20 -23.14
C ARG A 261 -5.68 11.56 -22.59
N ALA A 262 -6.21 10.55 -23.29
CA ALA A 262 -7.31 9.73 -22.82
C ALA A 262 -6.95 9.04 -21.49
N LEU A 263 -5.76 8.45 -21.40
CA LEU A 263 -5.26 7.84 -20.16
C LEU A 263 -5.14 8.83 -19.01
N VAL A 264 -4.57 10.02 -19.23
CA VAL A 264 -4.43 11.06 -18.21
C VAL A 264 -5.80 11.58 -17.77
N LEU A 265 -6.74 11.81 -18.68
CA LEU A 265 -8.10 12.26 -18.38
C LEU A 265 -8.86 11.20 -17.56
N SER A 266 -8.76 9.93 -17.97
CA SER A 266 -9.40 8.80 -17.27
C SER A 266 -8.84 8.59 -15.86
N ALA A 267 -7.55 8.86 -15.65
CA ALA A 267 -6.88 8.74 -14.35
C ALA A 267 -7.25 9.84 -13.34
N LEU A 268 -8.03 10.84 -13.74
CA LEU A 268 -8.48 11.96 -12.90
C LEU A 268 -9.89 11.72 -12.32
N ASP A 269 -10.14 10.52 -11.77
CA ASP A 269 -11.37 10.18 -11.01
C ASP A 269 -11.55 11.07 -9.76
N ARG A 270 -10.48 11.67 -9.28
CA ARG A 270 -10.41 12.64 -8.18
C ARG A 270 -9.27 13.63 -8.44
N PRO A 271 -9.22 14.76 -7.70
CA PRO A 271 -8.12 15.73 -7.86
C PRO A 271 -6.75 15.11 -7.59
N ARG A 272 -5.82 15.23 -8.55
CA ARG A 272 -4.46 14.66 -8.45
C ARG A 272 -3.40 15.66 -8.89
N SER A 273 -2.20 15.52 -8.33
CA SER A 273 -1.03 16.26 -8.78
C SER A 273 -0.37 15.59 -10.01
N THR A 274 0.50 16.34 -10.68
CA THR A 274 1.32 15.82 -11.80
C THR A 274 2.12 14.59 -11.40
N ALA A 275 2.73 14.61 -10.20
CA ALA A 275 3.52 13.48 -9.70
C ALA A 275 2.66 12.23 -9.46
N ALA A 276 1.48 12.40 -8.84
CA ALA A 276 0.54 11.30 -8.60
C ALA A 276 0.03 10.69 -9.92
N LEU A 277 -0.23 11.51 -10.93
CA LEU A 277 -0.64 11.05 -12.26
C LEU A 277 0.50 10.34 -12.99
N ALA A 278 1.72 10.83 -12.89
CA ALA A 278 2.89 10.19 -13.48
C ALA A 278 3.08 8.77 -12.91
N ALA A 279 2.98 8.64 -11.59
CA ALA A 279 3.05 7.34 -10.91
C ALA A 279 1.92 6.39 -11.33
N LEU A 280 0.69 6.91 -11.46
CA LEU A 280 -0.49 6.10 -11.80
C LEU A 280 -0.50 5.65 -13.28
N THR A 281 -0.03 6.52 -14.19
CA THR A 281 -0.07 6.26 -15.64
C THR A 281 1.20 5.62 -16.18
N GLY A 282 2.28 5.58 -15.41
CA GLY A 282 3.58 5.10 -15.86
C GLY A 282 4.31 6.07 -16.81
N LEU A 283 3.85 7.32 -16.89
CA LEU A 283 4.43 8.36 -17.75
C LEU A 283 5.45 9.19 -16.97
N SER A 284 6.38 9.85 -17.68
CA SER A 284 7.27 10.81 -17.03
C SER A 284 6.50 12.04 -16.53
N PRO A 285 6.90 12.66 -15.41
CA PRO A 285 6.27 13.89 -14.89
C PRO A 285 6.19 15.01 -15.92
N ALA A 286 7.25 15.19 -16.73
CA ALA A 286 7.29 16.17 -17.82
C ALA A 286 6.28 15.86 -18.93
N GLY A 287 6.12 14.58 -19.25
CA GLY A 287 5.10 14.12 -20.22
C GLY A 287 3.69 14.39 -19.72
N VAL A 288 3.40 14.01 -18.47
CA VAL A 288 2.09 14.27 -17.84
C VAL A 288 1.80 15.77 -17.79
N SER A 289 2.76 16.59 -17.38
CA SER A 289 2.58 18.05 -17.30
C SER A 289 2.15 18.64 -18.65
N ARG A 290 2.78 18.21 -19.75
CA ARG A 290 2.42 18.65 -21.12
C ARG A 290 0.99 18.27 -21.49
N HIS A 291 0.56 17.05 -21.17
CA HIS A 291 -0.78 16.59 -21.46
C HIS A 291 -1.83 17.28 -20.60
N LEU A 292 -1.53 17.56 -19.33
CA LEU A 292 -2.40 18.32 -18.43
C LEU A 292 -2.65 19.74 -18.92
N LEU A 293 -1.63 20.41 -19.45
CA LEU A 293 -1.78 21.74 -20.05
C LEU A 293 -2.75 21.71 -21.23
N VAL A 294 -2.56 20.78 -22.17
CA VAL A 294 -3.45 20.66 -23.34
C VAL A 294 -4.88 20.35 -22.93
N LEU A 295 -5.10 19.44 -21.99
CA LEU A 295 -6.44 19.08 -21.53
C LEU A 295 -7.11 20.23 -20.76
N ARG A 296 -6.33 21.01 -20.01
CA ARG A 296 -6.82 22.21 -19.33
C ARG A 296 -7.19 23.30 -20.33
N ASP A 297 -6.34 23.57 -21.30
CA ASP A 297 -6.57 24.58 -22.34
C ASP A 297 -7.77 24.21 -23.23
N ALA A 298 -8.08 22.92 -23.38
CA ALA A 298 -9.29 22.40 -24.00
C ALA A 298 -10.54 22.46 -23.07
N GLY A 299 -10.42 22.99 -21.86
CA GLY A 299 -11.53 23.09 -20.91
C GLY A 299 -11.96 21.77 -20.25
N LEU A 300 -11.23 20.67 -20.48
CA LEU A 300 -11.52 19.36 -19.91
C LEU A 300 -11.04 19.19 -18.48
N LEU A 301 -10.08 20.02 -18.05
CA LEU A 301 -9.54 20.03 -16.71
C LEU A 301 -9.56 21.43 -16.10
N SER A 302 -9.72 21.48 -14.77
CA SER A 302 -9.44 22.62 -13.92
C SER A 302 -8.17 22.35 -13.11
N ALA A 303 -7.47 23.42 -12.70
CA ALA A 303 -6.31 23.35 -11.85
C ALA A 303 -6.49 24.26 -10.63
N ALA A 304 -6.31 23.72 -9.44
CA ALA A 304 -6.36 24.47 -8.20
C ALA A 304 -5.05 24.34 -7.43
N ARG A 305 -4.56 25.43 -6.87
CA ARG A 305 -3.35 25.43 -6.04
C ARG A 305 -3.72 25.05 -4.61
N HIS A 306 -3.10 23.98 -4.11
CA HIS A 306 -3.23 23.53 -2.74
C HIS A 306 -1.82 23.59 -2.09
N GLY A 307 -1.55 24.70 -1.42
CA GLY A 307 -0.22 24.96 -0.85
C GLY A 307 0.85 25.08 -1.94
N HIS A 308 1.85 24.20 -1.89
CA HIS A 308 2.94 24.15 -2.88
C HIS A 308 2.65 23.26 -4.09
N GLU A 309 1.48 22.64 -4.15
CA GLU A 309 1.13 21.67 -5.18
C GLU A 309 -0.06 22.16 -6.02
N VAL A 310 0.03 21.94 -7.32
CA VAL A 310 -1.11 22.13 -8.24
C VAL A 310 -1.84 20.81 -8.40
N ARG A 311 -3.13 20.77 -8.10
CA ARG A 311 -4.01 19.61 -8.34
C ARG A 311 -4.93 19.89 -9.51
N TYR A 312 -5.06 18.89 -10.35
CA TYR A 312 -5.92 18.89 -11.52
C TYR A 312 -7.16 18.06 -11.25
N SER A 313 -8.31 18.56 -11.72
CA SER A 313 -9.61 17.88 -11.61
C SER A 313 -10.31 17.92 -12.96
N ARG A 314 -11.16 16.94 -13.24
CA ARG A 314 -12.04 17.00 -14.39
C ARG A 314 -13.07 18.10 -14.20
N THR A 315 -13.38 18.83 -15.30
CA THR A 315 -14.57 19.66 -15.38
C THR A 315 -15.80 18.79 -15.69
N GLU A 316 -16.99 19.38 -15.68
CA GLU A 316 -18.21 18.70 -16.14
C GLU A 316 -18.04 18.21 -17.59
N LEU A 317 -17.46 19.04 -18.46
CA LEU A 317 -17.14 18.68 -19.83
C LEU A 317 -16.16 17.52 -19.90
N GLY A 318 -15.10 17.55 -19.09
CA GLY A 318 -14.12 16.45 -19.00
C GLY A 318 -14.73 15.13 -18.50
N SER A 319 -15.73 15.21 -17.61
CA SER A 319 -16.48 14.07 -17.13
C SER A 319 -17.48 13.54 -18.17
N ALA A 320 -18.17 14.42 -18.89
CA ALA A 320 -19.10 14.05 -19.95
C ALA A 320 -18.41 13.36 -21.14
N VAL A 321 -17.18 13.76 -21.48
CA VAL A 321 -16.39 13.12 -22.55
C VAL A 321 -15.96 11.68 -22.16
N LEU A 322 -15.85 11.38 -20.87
CA LEU A 322 -15.54 10.04 -20.36
C LEU A 322 -16.74 9.11 -20.25
N HIS A 323 -17.89 9.69 -19.99
CA HIS A 323 -19.14 8.96 -19.89
C HIS A 323 -20.07 9.49 -20.99
N PRO A 324 -19.98 8.97 -22.23
CA PRO A 324 -21.02 9.26 -23.20
C PRO A 324 -22.34 8.88 -22.52
N LEU A 325 -23.30 9.80 -22.54
CA LEU A 325 -24.61 9.64 -21.93
C LEU A 325 -25.10 8.24 -22.27
N ALA A 326 -25.30 7.41 -21.22
CA ALA A 326 -25.91 6.12 -21.38
C ALA A 326 -27.23 6.36 -22.12
N ASP A 327 -27.35 5.76 -23.28
CA ASP A 327 -28.56 5.57 -24.07
C ASP A 327 -29.64 6.66 -23.88
N HIS A 328 -29.56 7.71 -24.68
CA HIS A 328 -30.80 8.22 -25.21
C HIS A 328 -31.42 7.03 -25.95
N GLU A 329 -32.54 6.50 -25.41
CA GLU A 329 -33.49 5.68 -26.17
C GLU A 329 -33.44 6.11 -27.60
N SER A 330 -33.25 5.13 -28.49
CA SER A 330 -33.30 5.33 -29.93
C SER A 330 -34.55 6.14 -30.26
N VAL A 331 -34.42 7.45 -30.37
CA VAL A 331 -35.41 8.24 -31.06
C VAL A 331 -35.25 7.73 -32.50
N GLU A 332 -36.19 6.85 -32.90
CA GLU A 332 -36.36 6.49 -34.27
C GLU A 332 -36.46 7.81 -35.05
N HIS A 333 -35.37 8.21 -35.68
CA HIS A 333 -35.43 9.25 -36.68
C HIS A 333 -36.35 8.71 -37.77
N PRO A 334 -37.49 9.32 -38.02
CA PRO A 334 -38.29 8.95 -39.20
C PRO A 334 -37.36 9.06 -40.41
N ALA A 335 -37.25 7.98 -41.12
CA ALA A 335 -36.40 7.89 -42.29
C ALA A 335 -36.63 9.13 -43.17
N TRP A 336 -35.58 9.93 -43.36
CA TRP A 336 -35.60 11.05 -44.28
C TRP A 336 -35.99 10.54 -45.66
N VAL A 337 -37.22 10.90 -46.15
CA VAL A 337 -37.72 10.60 -47.50
C VAL A 337 -37.42 11.82 -48.38
N PRO A 338 -36.64 11.64 -49.45
CA PRO A 338 -36.34 12.72 -50.39
C PRO A 338 -37.63 13.27 -51.00
N PRO A 339 -37.74 14.60 -51.22
CA PRO A 339 -38.98 15.26 -51.65
C PRO A 339 -39.52 14.84 -53.03
N ASP A 340 -38.79 13.99 -53.79
CA ASP A 340 -39.11 13.63 -55.17
C ASP A 340 -39.98 12.37 -55.30
N GLN A 341 -40.42 11.71 -54.23
CA GLN A 341 -41.32 10.54 -54.29
C GLN A 341 -42.76 10.83 -53.83
N ARG A 342 -43.18 12.09 -53.72
CA ARG A 342 -44.58 12.44 -53.34
C ARG A 342 -45.47 12.79 -54.53
N ARG A 343 -45.16 12.26 -55.72
CA ARG A 343 -46.09 12.35 -56.82
C ARG A 343 -46.10 11.00 -57.56
N ARG A 344 -46.98 10.11 -57.11
CA ARG A 344 -47.84 9.26 -57.93
C ARG A 344 -48.89 8.59 -57.06
#